data_ae3b356152f192b0de4ced3d68c0ece1
#
_entry.id   ae3b356152f192b0de4ced3d68c0ece1
#
_cell.length_a   1.000
_cell.length_b   1.000
_cell.length_c   1.000
_cell.angle_alpha   90.00
_cell.angle_beta   90.00
_cell.angle_gamma   90.00
#
_symmetry.space_group_name_H-M   'P 1'
#
loop_
_entity.id
_entity.type
_entity.pdbx_description
1 polymer ?
#
loop_
_entity_poly.entity_id
_entity_poly.type
_entity_poly.pdbx_seq_one_letter_code
_entity_poly.pdbx_strand_id
1 'polypeptide(L)'
;MRMKDWVLFCLLIENDKIEIAGDRMKQLTIAEIEKRIENIVIESDPFLLDLLQDERKGVQQLVHRWKKKYAEKQQLKEKFAEMNVYEHKWRLKGFELIAGVDEVGRGPLAGPVVAAAVILPHDFFLAGIDDSKKLSEKKRLEYDSIIRKESIAFSISMIHAQEIDEMNIYQATKKAMNVAIASLEPKPDFLLIDAMKLEIPFPSESIIKGDAKSISIAAASIIAKVARDTLMKEISQTYPVYGFQQNMGYGTKEHIDAIKQHGITSYHRKTFAPVKDFV
;
A
#
# COMPACT_ATOMS: atom_id res chain seq x y z
N MET A 1 49.06 35.10 22.03
CA MET A 1 48.15 35.03 20.87
C MET A 1 46.76 35.46 21.36
N ARG A 2 46.21 36.54 20.86
CA ARG A 2 44.97 37.13 21.34
C ARG A 2 43.78 36.28 20.75
N MET A 3 42.72 36.19 21.48
CA MET A 3 41.52 35.41 21.11
C MET A 3 40.96 35.81 19.69
N LYS A 4 41.23 37.03 19.26
CA LYS A 4 40.89 37.51 17.90
C LYS A 4 41.73 36.83 16.80
N ASP A 5 43.02 36.51 17.11
CA ASP A 5 43.90 35.89 16.13
C ASP A 5 43.57 34.40 15.95
N TRP A 6 42.97 33.76 16.97
CA TRP A 6 42.53 32.37 16.91
C TRP A 6 41.22 32.22 16.08
N VAL A 7 40.29 33.16 16.23
CA VAL A 7 39.04 33.18 15.42
C VAL A 7 39.36 33.45 13.95
N LEU A 8 40.30 34.36 13.66
CA LEU A 8 40.75 34.64 12.29
C LEU A 8 41.45 33.42 11.67
N PHE A 9 42.28 32.73 12.46
CA PHE A 9 42.99 31.50 12.03
C PHE A 9 42.00 30.34 11.77
N CYS A 10 40.96 30.14 12.59
CA CYS A 10 39.92 29.16 12.34
C CYS A 10 39.10 29.47 11.07
N LEU A 11 38.73 30.74 10.85
CA LEU A 11 38.04 31.18 9.64
C LEU A 11 38.86 31.02 8.36
N LEU A 12 40.19 31.22 8.43
CA LEU A 12 41.12 30.99 7.31
C LEU A 12 41.25 29.50 6.98
N ILE A 13 41.30 28.60 7.99
CA ILE A 13 41.37 27.15 7.79
C ILE A 13 40.04 26.61 7.23
N GLU A 14 38.90 27.15 7.65
CA GLU A 14 37.59 26.78 7.07
C GLU A 14 37.47 27.24 5.61
N ASN A 15 37.93 28.48 5.29
CA ASN A 15 37.96 28.97 3.92
C ASN A 15 38.90 28.16 3.02
N ASP A 16 40.09 27.83 3.47
CA ASP A 16 41.03 26.98 2.72
C ASP A 16 40.47 25.58 2.46
N LYS A 17 39.72 25.00 3.43
CA LYS A 17 39.06 23.70 3.24
C LYS A 17 37.91 23.79 2.25
N ILE A 18 37.15 24.88 2.26
CA ILE A 18 36.04 25.13 1.32
C ILE A 18 36.60 25.35 -0.09
N GLU A 19 37.68 26.10 -0.24
CA GLU A 19 38.32 26.35 -1.53
C GLU A 19 38.94 25.10 -2.16
N ILE A 20 39.63 24.25 -1.35
CA ILE A 20 40.20 22.96 -1.76
C ILE A 20 39.08 21.95 -2.11
N ALA A 21 37.96 21.96 -1.40
CA ALA A 21 36.80 21.12 -1.72
C ALA A 21 36.14 21.56 -3.02
N GLY A 22 35.93 22.87 -3.23
CA GLY A 22 35.37 23.45 -4.45
C GLY A 22 36.22 23.16 -5.70
N ASP A 23 37.52 23.20 -5.61
CA ASP A 23 38.43 22.90 -6.74
C ASP A 23 38.44 21.41 -7.11
N ARG A 24 38.37 20.49 -6.13
CA ARG A 24 38.19 19.04 -6.39
C ARG A 24 36.87 18.73 -7.04
N MET A 25 35.82 19.45 -6.70
CA MET A 25 34.48 19.27 -7.30
C MET A 25 34.42 19.66 -8.76
N LYS A 26 35.10 20.75 -9.13
CA LYS A 26 35.18 21.22 -10.56
C LYS A 26 35.90 20.20 -11.46
N GLN A 27 36.69 19.29 -10.91
CA GLN A 27 37.39 18.22 -11.64
C GLN A 27 36.50 17.00 -11.92
N LEU A 28 35.39 16.80 -11.16
CA LEU A 28 34.49 15.67 -11.39
C LEU A 28 33.63 15.88 -12.61
N THR A 29 33.49 14.85 -13.43
CA THR A 29 32.55 14.80 -14.54
C THR A 29 31.10 14.72 -14.03
N ILE A 30 30.15 15.14 -14.86
CA ILE A 30 28.71 15.02 -14.51
C ILE A 30 28.33 13.57 -14.24
N ALA A 31 28.88 12.60 -14.98
CA ALA A 31 28.63 11.17 -14.78
C ALA A 31 29.15 10.65 -13.42
N GLU A 32 30.32 11.11 -12.99
CA GLU A 32 30.86 10.74 -11.67
C GLU A 32 30.03 11.36 -10.53
N ILE A 33 29.57 12.60 -10.70
CA ILE A 33 28.67 13.25 -9.74
C ILE A 33 27.33 12.51 -9.69
N GLU A 34 26.76 12.13 -10.83
CA GLU A 34 25.48 11.38 -10.90
C GLU A 34 25.58 10.06 -10.11
N LYS A 35 26.63 9.29 -10.33
CA LYS A 35 26.86 8.04 -9.59
C LYS A 35 27.04 8.25 -8.08
N ARG A 36 27.66 9.35 -7.67
CA ARG A 36 27.91 9.64 -6.27
C ARG A 36 26.67 10.18 -5.56
N ILE A 37 25.91 11.06 -6.20
CA ILE A 37 24.68 11.66 -5.64
C ILE A 37 23.59 10.62 -5.41
N GLU A 38 23.54 9.52 -6.17
CA GLU A 38 22.59 8.42 -5.99
C GLU A 38 22.73 7.74 -4.62
N ASN A 39 23.92 7.77 -4.01
CA ASN A 39 24.20 7.15 -2.71
C ASN A 39 23.92 8.09 -1.52
N ILE A 40 23.56 9.35 -1.77
CA ILE A 40 23.27 10.31 -0.71
C ILE A 40 21.87 10.05 -0.15
N VAL A 41 21.79 9.92 1.18
CA VAL A 41 20.54 9.59 1.89
C VAL A 41 20.03 10.71 2.80
N ILE A 42 20.83 11.77 3.02
CA ILE A 42 20.49 12.91 3.89
C ILE A 42 20.82 14.25 3.20
N GLU A 43 20.03 15.28 3.49
CA GLU A 43 20.22 16.63 2.91
C GLU A 43 21.46 17.34 3.43
N SER A 44 21.94 16.98 4.62
CA SER A 44 23.14 17.54 5.23
C SER A 44 24.46 16.87 4.79
N ASP A 45 24.40 16.02 3.76
CA ASP A 45 25.62 15.40 3.21
C ASP A 45 26.57 16.50 2.66
N PRO A 46 27.85 16.54 3.12
CA PRO A 46 28.78 17.58 2.70
C PRO A 46 28.97 17.69 1.19
N PHE A 47 28.99 16.54 0.48
CA PHE A 47 29.09 16.53 -0.97
C PHE A 47 27.86 17.15 -1.65
N LEU A 48 26.67 16.90 -1.12
CA LEU A 48 25.45 17.55 -1.64
C LEU A 48 25.48 19.07 -1.40
N LEU A 49 25.96 19.51 -0.23
CA LEU A 49 26.07 20.92 0.09
C LEU A 49 27.06 21.65 -0.85
N ASP A 50 28.18 20.99 -1.17
CA ASP A 50 29.13 21.51 -2.15
C ASP A 50 28.52 21.59 -3.56
N LEU A 51 27.72 20.57 -3.99
CA LEU A 51 27.02 20.56 -5.27
C LEU A 51 25.99 21.69 -5.41
N LEU A 52 25.44 22.19 -4.31
CA LEU A 52 24.52 23.34 -4.33
C LEU A 52 25.21 24.64 -4.77
N GLN A 53 26.53 24.73 -4.63
CA GLN A 53 27.33 25.89 -5.03
C GLN A 53 27.90 25.75 -6.46
N ASP A 54 27.70 24.59 -7.11
CA ASP A 54 28.21 24.31 -8.45
C ASP A 54 27.33 24.99 -9.51
N GLU A 55 27.88 25.90 -10.31
CA GLU A 55 27.16 26.67 -11.31
C GLU A 55 26.89 25.90 -12.62
N ARG A 56 27.49 24.73 -12.80
CA ARG A 56 27.28 23.90 -14.00
C ARG A 56 25.81 23.46 -14.11
N LYS A 57 25.14 23.83 -15.21
CA LYS A 57 23.72 23.49 -15.44
C LYS A 57 23.43 21.98 -15.27
N GLY A 58 24.31 21.10 -15.71
CA GLY A 58 24.17 19.66 -15.58
C GLY A 58 24.16 19.22 -14.10
N VAL A 59 25.03 19.82 -13.26
CA VAL A 59 25.06 19.54 -11.83
C VAL A 59 23.80 20.04 -11.11
N GLN A 60 23.37 21.25 -11.42
CA GLN A 60 22.12 21.80 -10.85
C GLN A 60 20.89 20.95 -11.20
N GLN A 61 20.83 20.39 -12.42
CA GLN A 61 19.77 19.46 -12.80
C GLN A 61 19.83 18.14 -12.01
N LEU A 62 21.01 17.62 -11.73
CA LEU A 62 21.20 16.42 -10.87
C LEU A 62 20.73 16.69 -9.45
N VAL A 63 21.14 17.81 -8.85
CA VAL A 63 20.73 18.23 -7.51
C VAL A 63 19.23 18.44 -7.43
N HIS A 64 18.63 19.10 -8.44
CA HIS A 64 17.17 19.28 -8.48
C HIS A 64 16.43 17.93 -8.54
N ARG A 65 16.87 16.99 -9.39
CA ARG A 65 16.30 15.63 -9.47
C ARG A 65 16.43 14.89 -8.15
N TRP A 66 17.59 15.00 -7.50
CA TRP A 66 17.82 14.37 -6.20
C TRP A 66 16.89 14.97 -5.13
N LYS A 67 16.81 16.29 -5.01
CA LYS A 67 15.91 16.98 -4.05
C LYS A 67 14.46 16.55 -4.25
N LYS A 68 14.00 16.46 -5.49
CA LYS A 68 12.64 16.01 -5.81
C LYS A 68 12.41 14.56 -5.32
N LYS A 69 13.31 13.64 -5.65
CA LYS A 69 13.23 12.23 -5.19
C LYS A 69 13.29 12.12 -3.67
N TYR A 70 14.15 12.93 -3.04
CA TYR A 70 14.28 12.95 -1.59
C TYR A 70 12.99 13.44 -0.91
N ALA A 71 12.41 14.55 -1.39
CA ALA A 71 11.15 15.07 -0.88
C ALA A 71 10.00 14.06 -1.05
N GLU A 72 9.88 13.41 -2.23
CA GLU A 72 8.90 12.35 -2.46
C GLU A 72 9.07 11.19 -1.46
N LYS A 73 10.32 10.77 -1.21
CA LYS A 73 10.62 9.72 -0.22
C LYS A 73 10.26 10.13 1.21
N GLN A 74 10.50 11.39 1.60
CA GLN A 74 10.10 11.88 2.93
C GLN A 74 8.58 11.94 3.06
N GLN A 75 7.86 12.42 2.06
CA GLN A 75 6.38 12.42 2.07
C GLN A 75 5.81 11.01 2.23
N LEU A 76 6.40 10.00 1.56
CA LEU A 76 5.96 8.61 1.72
C LEU A 76 6.23 8.06 3.14
N LYS A 77 7.35 8.47 3.77
CA LYS A 77 7.65 8.10 5.16
C LYS A 77 6.69 8.77 6.16
N GLU A 78 6.43 10.06 5.98
CA GLU A 78 5.49 10.81 6.80
C GLU A 78 4.09 10.19 6.71
N LYS A 79 3.61 9.92 5.49
CA LYS A 79 2.33 9.26 5.27
C LYS A 79 2.28 7.87 5.93
N PHE A 80 3.35 7.09 5.84
CA PHE A 80 3.42 5.80 6.52
C PHE A 80 3.31 5.94 8.04
N ALA A 81 3.98 6.93 8.61
CA ALA A 81 3.90 7.22 10.04
C ALA A 81 2.47 7.65 10.45
N GLU A 82 1.81 8.48 9.65
CA GLU A 82 0.39 8.84 9.85
C GLU A 82 -0.53 7.62 9.81
N MET A 83 -0.33 6.72 8.85
CA MET A 83 -1.13 5.51 8.73
C MET A 83 -0.83 4.48 9.84
N ASN A 84 0.31 4.57 10.54
CA ASN A 84 0.67 3.66 11.65
C ASN A 84 0.15 4.14 13.03
N VAL A 85 -0.61 5.23 13.08
CA VAL A 85 -1.08 5.82 14.34
C VAL A 85 -2.01 4.88 15.12
N TYR A 86 -2.87 4.12 14.42
CA TYR A 86 -3.80 3.19 15.07
C TYR A 86 -3.08 2.00 15.68
N GLU A 87 -2.16 1.39 14.96
CA GLU A 87 -1.33 0.29 15.45
C GLU A 87 -0.50 0.75 16.65
N HIS A 88 0.16 1.91 16.54
CA HIS A 88 0.94 2.49 17.63
C HIS A 88 0.09 2.77 18.88
N LYS A 89 -1.10 3.36 18.72
CA LYS A 89 -2.08 3.62 19.80
C LYS A 89 -2.39 2.36 20.60
N TRP A 90 -2.62 1.25 19.94
CA TRP A 90 -3.02 0.01 20.59
C TRP A 90 -1.83 -0.77 21.16
N ARG A 91 -0.66 -0.72 20.50
CA ARG A 91 0.60 -1.24 21.06
C ARG A 91 0.98 -0.57 22.39
N LEU A 92 0.80 0.76 22.51
CA LEU A 92 0.99 1.47 23.77
C LEU A 92 0.06 1.01 24.90
N LYS A 93 -1.02 0.31 24.58
CA LYS A 93 -1.96 -0.31 25.54
C LYS A 93 -1.65 -1.78 25.82
N GLY A 94 -0.56 -2.31 25.28
CA GLY A 94 -0.08 -3.66 25.52
C GLY A 94 -0.58 -4.73 24.54
N PHE A 95 -1.21 -4.34 23.40
CA PHE A 95 -1.57 -5.26 22.35
C PHE A 95 -0.40 -5.43 21.39
N GLU A 96 -0.04 -6.68 21.05
CA GLU A 96 1.12 -7.00 20.23
C GLU A 96 0.72 -7.55 18.84
N LEU A 97 -0.31 -8.39 18.79
CA LEU A 97 -0.78 -9.05 17.57
C LEU A 97 -2.01 -8.35 16.99
N ILE A 98 -1.79 -7.13 16.47
CA ILE A 98 -2.86 -6.30 15.91
C ILE A 98 -3.12 -6.73 14.46
N ALA A 99 -4.33 -7.23 14.17
CA ALA A 99 -4.73 -7.59 12.81
C ALA A 99 -5.54 -6.46 12.15
N GLY A 100 -5.17 -6.08 10.94
CA GLY A 100 -6.00 -5.30 10.03
C GLY A 100 -6.92 -6.20 9.23
N VAL A 101 -8.17 -5.79 9.00
CA VAL A 101 -9.19 -6.56 8.29
C VAL A 101 -9.90 -5.67 7.27
N ASP A 102 -9.97 -6.13 6.02
CA ASP A 102 -10.67 -5.44 4.92
C ASP A 102 -11.33 -6.43 3.96
N GLU A 103 -12.26 -5.94 3.14
CA GLU A 103 -12.93 -6.72 2.10
C GLU A 103 -12.90 -6.05 0.73
N VAL A 104 -13.13 -6.87 -0.29
CA VAL A 104 -13.31 -6.42 -1.67
C VAL A 104 -14.40 -7.23 -2.37
N GLY A 105 -15.04 -6.63 -3.35
CA GLY A 105 -16.00 -7.36 -4.19
C GLY A 105 -17.43 -7.35 -3.68
N ARG A 106 -17.86 -6.34 -2.92
CA ARG A 106 -19.28 -6.21 -2.51
C ARG A 106 -20.20 -5.78 -3.64
N GLY A 107 -19.74 -4.86 -4.50
CA GLY A 107 -20.55 -4.26 -5.56
C GLY A 107 -20.63 -5.00 -6.91
N PRO A 108 -19.69 -5.89 -7.30
CA PRO A 108 -19.77 -6.62 -8.57
C PRO A 108 -21.00 -7.49 -8.72
N LEU A 109 -21.42 -7.70 -9.98
CA LEU A 109 -22.54 -8.58 -10.38
C LEU A 109 -22.12 -10.06 -10.40
N ALA A 110 -20.81 -10.33 -10.47
CA ALA A 110 -20.25 -11.68 -10.52
C ALA A 110 -18.99 -11.82 -9.68
N GLY A 111 -18.72 -13.04 -9.25
CA GLY A 111 -17.58 -13.43 -8.42
C GLY A 111 -17.81 -13.26 -6.93
N PRO A 112 -16.87 -13.73 -6.09
CA PRO A 112 -17.00 -13.73 -4.64
C PRO A 112 -16.84 -12.34 -4.02
N VAL A 113 -17.33 -12.20 -2.78
CA VAL A 113 -16.75 -11.23 -1.84
C VAL A 113 -15.55 -11.89 -1.17
N VAL A 114 -14.45 -11.16 -1.06
CA VAL A 114 -13.19 -11.65 -0.50
C VAL A 114 -12.80 -10.75 0.66
N ALA A 115 -12.49 -11.32 1.81
CA ALA A 115 -11.92 -10.63 2.95
C ALA A 115 -10.52 -11.16 3.25
N ALA A 116 -9.67 -10.30 3.76
CA ALA A 116 -8.37 -10.69 4.30
C ALA A 116 -8.17 -10.12 5.71
N ALA A 117 -7.35 -10.81 6.49
CA ALA A 117 -6.86 -10.35 7.78
C ALA A 117 -5.33 -10.48 7.79
N VAL A 118 -4.62 -9.47 8.30
CA VAL A 118 -3.15 -9.39 8.25
C VAL A 118 -2.62 -8.89 9.59
N ILE A 119 -1.65 -9.59 10.17
CA ILE A 119 -0.86 -9.16 11.32
C ILE A 119 0.53 -8.78 10.84
N LEU A 120 0.88 -7.50 10.99
CA LEU A 120 2.20 -6.98 10.61
C LEU A 120 3.14 -6.95 11.82
N PRO A 121 4.46 -7.23 11.64
CA PRO A 121 5.43 -7.07 12.69
C PRO A 121 5.58 -5.58 13.09
N HIS A 122 6.12 -5.34 14.27
CA HIS A 122 6.25 -3.99 14.83
C HIS A 122 7.13 -3.07 13.98
N ASP A 123 8.17 -3.60 13.40
CA ASP A 123 9.15 -2.92 12.57
C ASP A 123 8.83 -2.94 11.05
N PHE A 124 7.64 -3.42 10.69
CA PHE A 124 7.21 -3.41 9.30
C PHE A 124 7.22 -2.01 8.72
N PHE A 125 7.83 -1.87 7.55
CA PHE A 125 7.89 -0.62 6.81
C PHE A 125 7.73 -0.85 5.31
N LEU A 126 6.68 -0.29 4.73
CA LEU A 126 6.41 -0.34 3.29
C LEU A 126 6.00 1.06 2.80
N ALA A 127 7.00 1.81 2.32
CA ALA A 127 6.77 3.18 1.85
C ALA A 127 5.79 3.22 0.66
N GLY A 128 4.73 4.02 0.80
CA GLY A 128 3.71 4.19 -0.23
C GLY A 128 2.59 3.15 -0.19
N ILE A 129 2.50 2.35 0.89
CA ILE A 129 1.28 1.57 1.15
C ILE A 129 0.08 2.52 1.27
N ASP A 130 -1.04 2.17 0.66
CA ASP A 130 -2.28 2.97 0.63
C ASP A 130 -3.45 2.06 0.25
N ASP A 131 -4.66 2.61 0.23
CA ASP A 131 -5.86 2.02 -0.36
C ASP A 131 -5.53 1.31 -1.70
N SER A 132 -5.85 0.03 -1.79
CA SER A 132 -5.52 -0.82 -2.93
C SER A 132 -6.03 -0.28 -4.28
N LYS A 133 -7.09 0.54 -4.28
CA LYS A 133 -7.67 1.16 -5.47
C LYS A 133 -6.82 2.31 -6.03
N LYS A 134 -5.98 2.94 -5.19
CA LYS A 134 -5.06 4.00 -5.59
C LYS A 134 -3.75 3.47 -6.18
N LEU A 135 -3.44 2.21 -5.95
CA LEU A 135 -2.22 1.57 -6.43
C LEU A 135 -2.43 1.04 -7.86
N SER A 136 -1.41 1.16 -8.72
CA SER A 136 -1.39 0.45 -9.99
C SER A 136 -1.36 -1.07 -9.75
N GLU A 137 -1.83 -1.87 -10.73
CA GLU A 137 -1.81 -3.33 -10.62
C GLU A 137 -0.39 -3.87 -10.33
N LYS A 138 0.61 -3.36 -11.05
CA LYS A 138 2.01 -3.74 -10.83
C LYS A 138 2.45 -3.49 -9.39
N LYS A 139 2.07 -2.34 -8.83
CA LYS A 139 2.43 -1.96 -7.46
C LYS A 139 1.68 -2.79 -6.42
N ARG A 140 0.41 -3.13 -6.67
CA ARG A 140 -0.36 -4.04 -5.81
C ARG A 140 0.26 -5.42 -5.74
N LEU A 141 0.67 -5.99 -6.88
CA LEU A 141 1.34 -7.30 -6.93
C LEU A 141 2.68 -7.30 -6.21
N GLU A 142 3.48 -6.23 -6.37
CA GLU A 142 4.73 -6.03 -5.64
C GLU A 142 4.47 -6.00 -4.12
N TYR A 143 3.49 -5.20 -3.69
CA TYR A 143 3.17 -5.04 -2.26
C TYR A 143 2.53 -6.30 -1.67
N ASP A 144 1.65 -6.99 -2.39
CA ASP A 144 1.11 -8.29 -1.98
C ASP A 144 2.23 -9.30 -1.68
N SER A 145 3.24 -9.38 -2.56
CA SER A 145 4.40 -10.27 -2.36
C SER A 145 5.20 -9.90 -1.10
N ILE A 146 5.43 -8.60 -0.85
CA ILE A 146 6.14 -8.14 0.34
C ILE A 146 5.34 -8.42 1.59
N ILE A 147 4.03 -8.07 1.60
CA ILE A 147 3.15 -8.27 2.75
C ILE A 147 3.07 -9.75 3.12
N ARG A 148 2.87 -10.65 2.15
CA ARG A 148 2.83 -12.11 2.41
C ARG A 148 4.13 -12.65 2.98
N LYS A 149 5.27 -12.10 2.56
CA LYS A 149 6.60 -12.54 3.01
C LYS A 149 6.93 -12.01 4.42
N GLU A 150 6.53 -10.79 4.73
CA GLU A 150 6.98 -10.07 5.93
C GLU A 150 5.93 -10.05 7.05
N SER A 151 4.66 -10.36 6.77
CA SER A 151 3.63 -10.44 7.81
C SER A 151 3.90 -11.59 8.79
N ILE A 152 3.54 -11.38 10.05
CA ILE A 152 3.52 -12.46 11.07
C ILE A 152 2.50 -13.53 10.69
N ALA A 153 1.32 -13.09 10.24
CA ALA A 153 0.27 -13.96 9.71
C ALA A 153 -0.62 -13.20 8.74
N PHE A 154 -1.18 -13.92 7.78
CA PHE A 154 -2.28 -13.43 6.97
C PHE A 154 -3.24 -14.57 6.65
N SER A 155 -4.48 -14.22 6.35
CA SER A 155 -5.50 -15.15 5.93
C SER A 155 -6.43 -14.50 4.91
N ILE A 156 -7.05 -15.34 4.08
CA ILE A 156 -7.98 -14.91 3.03
C ILE A 156 -9.21 -15.81 3.12
N SER A 157 -10.39 -15.20 3.03
CA SER A 157 -11.66 -15.92 2.93
C SER A 157 -12.46 -15.42 1.74
N MET A 158 -13.14 -16.34 1.05
CA MET A 158 -13.98 -16.06 -0.10
C MET A 158 -15.38 -16.62 0.12
N ILE A 159 -16.40 -15.80 -0.06
CA ILE A 159 -17.81 -16.25 -0.06
C ILE A 159 -18.32 -16.08 -1.49
N HIS A 160 -18.76 -17.19 -2.07
CA HIS A 160 -19.14 -17.27 -3.49
C HIS A 160 -20.56 -16.76 -3.76
N ALA A 161 -20.89 -16.57 -5.03
CA ALA A 161 -22.11 -15.95 -5.49
C ALA A 161 -23.39 -16.65 -4.92
N GLN A 162 -23.42 -17.97 -4.88
CA GLN A 162 -24.53 -18.72 -4.33
C GLN A 162 -24.79 -18.38 -2.86
N GLU A 163 -23.76 -18.37 -2.02
CA GLU A 163 -23.89 -18.03 -0.60
C GLU A 163 -24.28 -16.56 -0.41
N ILE A 164 -23.78 -15.66 -1.30
CA ILE A 164 -24.19 -14.23 -1.29
C ILE A 164 -25.69 -14.10 -1.56
N ASP A 165 -26.21 -14.87 -2.51
CA ASP A 165 -27.65 -14.87 -2.84
C ASP A 165 -28.51 -15.43 -1.69
N GLU A 166 -28.03 -16.43 -0.95
CA GLU A 166 -28.73 -17.04 0.20
C GLU A 166 -28.82 -16.09 1.41
N MET A 167 -27.73 -15.34 1.72
CA MET A 167 -27.64 -14.58 2.98
C MET A 167 -27.60 -13.05 2.82
N ASN A 168 -27.54 -12.52 1.62
CA ASN A 168 -27.22 -11.16 1.18
C ASN A 168 -25.75 -10.76 1.36
N ILE A 169 -25.36 -9.68 0.63
CA ILE A 169 -23.97 -9.23 0.58
C ILE A 169 -23.43 -8.74 1.94
N TYR A 170 -24.27 -8.14 2.78
CA TYR A 170 -23.85 -7.64 4.08
C TYR A 170 -23.44 -8.79 5.00
N GLN A 171 -24.28 -9.83 5.10
CA GLN A 171 -23.98 -11.02 5.90
C GLN A 171 -22.84 -11.84 5.31
N ALA A 172 -22.76 -11.95 3.99
CA ALA A 172 -21.65 -12.61 3.31
C ALA A 172 -20.30 -11.91 3.59
N THR A 173 -20.29 -10.57 3.62
CA THR A 173 -19.09 -9.80 4.01
C THR A 173 -18.71 -10.07 5.46
N LYS A 174 -19.65 -10.01 6.41
CA LYS A 174 -19.39 -10.34 7.82
C LYS A 174 -18.83 -11.77 7.97
N LYS A 175 -19.43 -12.74 7.28
CA LYS A 175 -18.96 -14.14 7.27
C LYS A 175 -17.53 -14.23 6.74
N ALA A 176 -17.22 -13.57 5.61
CA ALA A 176 -15.88 -13.57 5.03
C ALA A 176 -14.83 -13.01 6.00
N MET A 177 -15.12 -11.85 6.62
CA MET A 177 -14.22 -11.24 7.61
C MET A 177 -14.04 -12.15 8.84
N ASN A 178 -15.13 -12.72 9.40
CA ASN A 178 -15.05 -13.60 10.55
C ASN A 178 -14.22 -14.85 10.26
N VAL A 179 -14.39 -15.47 9.08
CA VAL A 179 -13.58 -16.63 8.67
C VAL A 179 -12.11 -16.26 8.50
N ALA A 180 -11.83 -15.10 7.87
CA ALA A 180 -10.46 -14.62 7.73
C ALA A 180 -9.80 -14.41 9.11
N ILE A 181 -10.47 -13.75 10.05
CA ILE A 181 -9.96 -13.54 11.42
C ILE A 181 -9.73 -14.86 12.13
N ALA A 182 -10.72 -15.78 12.05
CA ALA A 182 -10.64 -17.07 12.71
C ALA A 182 -9.54 -17.99 12.15
N SER A 183 -9.09 -17.76 10.91
CA SER A 183 -8.04 -18.53 10.23
C SER A 183 -6.62 -18.02 10.49
N LEU A 184 -6.46 -16.88 11.19
CA LEU A 184 -5.12 -16.39 11.54
C LEU A 184 -4.43 -17.30 12.56
N GLU A 185 -3.15 -17.60 12.35
CA GLU A 185 -2.25 -18.24 13.29
C GLU A 185 -0.88 -17.51 13.25
N PRO A 186 -0.45 -16.90 14.38
CA PRO A 186 -1.09 -16.84 15.69
C PRO A 186 -2.40 -16.03 15.69
N LYS A 187 -3.25 -16.23 16.72
CA LYS A 187 -4.48 -15.45 16.88
C LYS A 187 -4.16 -14.00 17.20
N PRO A 188 -4.93 -13.03 16.68
CA PRO A 188 -4.79 -11.64 17.05
C PRO A 188 -5.22 -11.38 18.49
N ASP A 189 -4.65 -10.37 19.12
CA ASP A 189 -5.08 -9.85 20.42
C ASP A 189 -5.90 -8.55 20.27
N PHE A 190 -5.83 -7.88 19.13
CA PHE A 190 -6.64 -6.72 18.77
C PHE A 190 -6.95 -6.69 17.25
N LEU A 191 -8.09 -6.10 16.88
CA LEU A 191 -8.51 -5.98 15.48
C LEU A 191 -8.78 -4.52 15.10
N LEU A 192 -8.23 -4.12 13.95
CA LEU A 192 -8.57 -2.90 13.22
C LEU A 192 -9.38 -3.29 11.98
N ILE A 193 -10.64 -2.84 11.87
CA ILE A 193 -11.58 -3.32 10.85
C ILE A 193 -12.05 -2.15 9.99
N ASP A 194 -11.99 -2.29 8.64
CA ASP A 194 -12.54 -1.25 7.77
C ASP A 194 -14.07 -1.20 7.86
N ALA A 195 -14.57 -0.05 8.29
CA ALA A 195 -15.97 0.42 8.25
C ALA A 195 -17.07 -0.57 8.70
N MET A 196 -16.72 -1.75 9.26
CA MET A 196 -17.69 -2.78 9.65
C MET A 196 -17.62 -3.12 11.14
N LYS A 197 -18.79 -3.31 11.77
CA LYS A 197 -18.88 -3.85 13.13
C LYS A 197 -19.13 -5.35 13.06
N LEU A 198 -18.23 -6.12 13.67
CA LEU A 198 -18.31 -7.57 13.77
C LEU A 198 -18.64 -7.96 15.22
N GLU A 199 -19.39 -9.03 15.37
CA GLU A 199 -19.61 -9.71 16.66
C GLU A 199 -18.58 -10.83 16.80
N ILE A 200 -17.45 -10.52 17.45
CA ILE A 200 -16.28 -11.36 17.56
C ILE A 200 -15.71 -11.33 18.97
N PRO A 201 -15.05 -12.41 19.44
CA PRO A 201 -14.54 -12.49 20.80
C PRO A 201 -13.20 -11.74 21.01
N PHE A 202 -12.86 -10.77 20.15
CA PHE A 202 -11.63 -9.98 20.22
C PHE A 202 -11.96 -8.51 20.42
N PRO A 203 -11.17 -7.77 21.22
CA PRO A 203 -11.27 -6.33 21.24
C PRO A 203 -10.98 -5.74 19.86
N SER A 204 -11.75 -4.74 19.45
CA SER A 204 -11.66 -4.21 18.09
C SER A 204 -12.01 -2.73 18.00
N GLU A 205 -11.47 -2.07 16.96
CA GLU A 205 -11.86 -0.72 16.55
C GLU A 205 -12.25 -0.73 15.08
N SER A 206 -13.47 -0.23 14.76
CA SER A 206 -13.91 -0.05 13.37
C SER A 206 -13.54 1.34 12.90
N ILE A 207 -12.83 1.43 11.76
CA ILE A 207 -12.27 2.67 11.22
C ILE A 207 -12.87 2.95 9.85
N ILE A 208 -13.59 4.05 9.70
CA ILE A 208 -14.13 4.47 8.41
C ILE A 208 -12.99 4.90 7.49
N LYS A 209 -12.92 4.30 6.28
CA LYS A 209 -11.80 4.42 5.33
C LYS A 209 -10.49 3.98 5.98
N GLY A 210 -10.51 2.86 6.66
CA GLY A 210 -9.37 2.30 7.38
C GLY A 210 -8.22 1.94 6.46
N ASP A 211 -8.50 1.51 5.24
CA ASP A 211 -7.56 1.23 4.16
C ASP A 211 -6.62 2.42 3.80
N ALA A 212 -7.07 3.65 4.08
CA ALA A 212 -6.27 4.87 3.91
C ALA A 212 -5.65 5.40 5.23
N LYS A 213 -5.92 4.77 6.39
CA LYS A 213 -5.58 5.29 7.73
C LYS A 213 -4.81 4.33 8.63
N SER A 214 -4.81 3.03 8.31
CA SER A 214 -4.14 1.97 9.06
C SER A 214 -3.32 1.13 8.10
N ILE A 215 -2.04 0.90 8.42
CA ILE A 215 -1.14 0.08 7.60
C ILE A 215 -1.60 -1.38 7.54
N SER A 216 -2.14 -1.91 8.64
CA SER A 216 -2.62 -3.29 8.71
C SER A 216 -3.89 -3.48 7.89
N ILE A 217 -4.83 -2.51 7.90
CA ILE A 217 -6.03 -2.55 7.05
C ILE A 217 -5.64 -2.38 5.57
N ALA A 218 -4.72 -1.45 5.24
CA ALA A 218 -4.22 -1.29 3.88
C ALA A 218 -3.55 -2.57 3.36
N ALA A 219 -2.78 -3.27 4.20
CA ALA A 219 -2.21 -4.57 3.85
C ALA A 219 -3.29 -5.62 3.56
N ALA A 220 -4.33 -5.70 4.41
CA ALA A 220 -5.47 -6.59 4.17
C ALA A 220 -6.21 -6.25 2.87
N SER A 221 -6.45 -4.96 2.60
CA SER A 221 -7.04 -4.45 1.36
C SER A 221 -6.28 -4.93 0.12
N ILE A 222 -4.95 -4.80 0.14
CA ILE A 222 -4.08 -5.23 -0.97
C ILE A 222 -4.18 -6.74 -1.19
N ILE A 223 -4.05 -7.54 -0.13
CA ILE A 223 -4.12 -9.02 -0.20
C ILE A 223 -5.49 -9.48 -0.71
N ALA A 224 -6.58 -8.94 -0.17
CA ALA A 224 -7.93 -9.27 -0.60
C ALA A 224 -8.14 -8.91 -2.08
N LYS A 225 -7.68 -7.72 -2.49
CA LYS A 225 -7.81 -7.23 -3.87
C LYS A 225 -7.03 -8.09 -4.86
N VAL A 226 -5.77 -8.42 -4.56
CA VAL A 226 -4.95 -9.27 -5.43
C VAL A 226 -5.56 -10.66 -5.55
N ALA A 227 -5.96 -11.27 -4.43
CA ALA A 227 -6.58 -12.59 -4.43
C ALA A 227 -7.86 -12.63 -5.29
N ARG A 228 -8.75 -11.63 -5.14
CA ARG A 228 -9.97 -11.55 -5.94
C ARG A 228 -9.69 -11.31 -7.41
N ASP A 229 -8.83 -10.37 -7.74
CA ASP A 229 -8.52 -10.02 -9.15
C ASP A 229 -7.87 -11.21 -9.87
N THR A 230 -7.02 -11.99 -9.19
CA THR A 230 -6.42 -13.23 -9.73
C THR A 230 -7.51 -14.24 -10.06
N LEU A 231 -8.42 -14.52 -9.12
CA LEU A 231 -9.54 -15.45 -9.36
C LEU A 231 -10.43 -14.97 -10.52
N MET A 232 -10.74 -13.68 -10.61
CA MET A 232 -11.57 -13.16 -11.70
C MET A 232 -10.90 -13.29 -13.07
N LYS A 233 -9.58 -13.20 -13.15
CA LYS A 233 -8.81 -13.47 -14.37
C LYS A 233 -8.84 -14.95 -14.76
N GLU A 234 -8.75 -15.85 -13.77
CA GLU A 234 -8.88 -17.31 -14.00
C GLU A 234 -10.28 -17.66 -14.52
N ILE A 235 -11.33 -17.11 -13.90
CA ILE A 235 -12.72 -17.29 -14.35
C ILE A 235 -12.90 -16.77 -15.79
N SER A 236 -12.24 -15.66 -16.14
CA SER A 236 -12.31 -15.09 -17.49
C SER A 236 -11.79 -16.03 -18.57
N GLN A 237 -10.85 -16.93 -18.26
CA GLN A 237 -10.36 -17.93 -19.22
C GLN A 237 -11.46 -18.92 -19.62
N THR A 238 -12.33 -19.29 -18.67
CA THR A 238 -13.46 -20.19 -18.92
C THR A 238 -14.65 -19.45 -19.53
N TYR A 239 -14.84 -18.18 -19.16
CA TYR A 239 -15.98 -17.36 -19.58
C TYR A 239 -15.54 -16.03 -20.24
N PRO A 240 -14.83 -16.07 -21.38
CA PRO A 240 -14.21 -14.88 -21.96
C PRO A 240 -15.21 -13.83 -22.45
N VAL A 241 -16.44 -14.23 -22.78
CA VAL A 241 -17.48 -13.33 -23.31
C VAL A 241 -17.94 -12.26 -22.33
N TYR A 242 -17.78 -12.47 -21.01
CA TYR A 242 -18.20 -11.52 -19.98
C TYR A 242 -17.15 -10.46 -19.65
N GLY A 243 -15.94 -10.54 -20.18
CA GLY A 243 -14.89 -9.57 -19.97
C GLY A 243 -14.37 -9.46 -18.52
N PHE A 244 -14.46 -10.53 -17.72
CA PHE A 244 -14.09 -10.52 -16.29
C PHE A 244 -12.64 -10.12 -16.04
N GLN A 245 -11.75 -10.32 -17.02
CA GLN A 245 -10.36 -9.88 -16.92
C GLN A 245 -10.22 -8.36 -16.83
N GLN A 246 -11.13 -7.59 -17.44
CA GLN A 246 -11.12 -6.13 -17.44
C GLN A 246 -12.06 -5.56 -16.38
N ASN A 247 -13.30 -6.05 -16.34
CA ASN A 247 -14.33 -5.49 -15.47
C ASN A 247 -14.37 -6.08 -14.07
N MET A 248 -13.63 -7.15 -13.77
CA MET A 248 -13.58 -7.83 -12.47
C MET A 248 -14.99 -8.19 -11.92
N GLY A 249 -15.94 -8.44 -12.83
CA GLY A 249 -17.33 -8.76 -12.50
C GLY A 249 -18.21 -7.55 -12.22
N TYR A 250 -17.72 -6.31 -12.33
CA TYR A 250 -18.54 -5.10 -12.21
C TYR A 250 -19.48 -4.96 -13.43
N GLY A 251 -20.64 -4.33 -13.20
CA GLY A 251 -21.68 -4.14 -14.19
C GLY A 251 -21.36 -3.08 -15.24
N THR A 252 -20.29 -3.26 -15.99
CA THR A 252 -20.02 -2.42 -17.16
C THR A 252 -21.05 -2.71 -18.26
N LYS A 253 -21.17 -1.80 -19.22
CA LYS A 253 -22.09 -1.98 -20.35
C LYS A 253 -21.83 -3.31 -21.09
N GLU A 254 -20.56 -3.61 -21.35
CA GLU A 254 -20.11 -4.82 -22.02
C GLU A 254 -20.51 -6.08 -21.23
N HIS A 255 -20.36 -6.05 -19.91
CA HIS A 255 -20.75 -7.17 -19.04
C HIS A 255 -22.27 -7.39 -19.06
N ILE A 256 -23.07 -6.31 -18.95
CA ILE A 256 -24.52 -6.39 -19.01
C ILE A 256 -25.00 -6.86 -20.38
N ASP A 257 -24.40 -6.38 -21.47
CA ASP A 257 -24.73 -6.83 -22.83
C ASP A 257 -24.36 -8.29 -23.06
N ALA A 258 -23.24 -8.76 -22.48
CA ALA A 258 -22.88 -10.18 -22.49
C ALA A 258 -23.90 -11.05 -21.73
N ILE A 259 -24.40 -10.60 -20.57
CA ILE A 259 -25.47 -11.29 -19.84
C ILE A 259 -26.75 -11.41 -20.71
N LYS A 260 -27.14 -10.34 -21.42
CA LYS A 260 -28.31 -10.37 -22.31
C LYS A 260 -28.16 -11.38 -23.45
N GLN A 261 -26.95 -11.52 -24.01
CA GLN A 261 -26.68 -12.38 -25.16
C GLN A 261 -26.42 -13.84 -24.80
N HIS A 262 -25.76 -14.09 -23.67
CA HIS A 262 -25.26 -15.40 -23.30
C HIS A 262 -25.88 -15.96 -22.00
N GLY A 263 -26.77 -15.21 -21.35
CA GLY A 263 -27.35 -15.58 -20.06
C GLY A 263 -26.38 -15.37 -18.89
N ILE A 264 -26.68 -15.98 -17.76
CA ILE A 264 -25.88 -15.93 -16.54
C ILE A 264 -25.07 -17.20 -16.33
N THR A 265 -23.98 -17.11 -15.59
CA THR A 265 -23.18 -18.27 -15.13
C THR A 265 -23.40 -18.50 -13.64
N SER A 266 -22.84 -19.57 -13.09
CA SER A 266 -22.81 -19.85 -11.63
C SER A 266 -22.06 -18.79 -10.81
N TYR A 267 -21.25 -17.96 -11.45
CA TYR A 267 -20.54 -16.86 -10.80
C TYR A 267 -21.35 -15.58 -10.65
N HIS A 268 -22.48 -15.44 -11.39
CA HIS A 268 -23.35 -14.28 -11.26
C HIS A 268 -24.22 -14.34 -10.02
N ARG A 269 -24.39 -13.18 -9.38
CA ARG A 269 -25.20 -13.02 -8.17
C ARG A 269 -26.65 -12.76 -8.59
N LYS A 270 -27.47 -13.78 -8.48
CA LYS A 270 -28.87 -13.79 -8.98
C LYS A 270 -29.77 -12.75 -8.29
N THR A 271 -29.45 -12.38 -7.07
CA THR A 271 -30.21 -11.37 -6.31
C THR A 271 -29.80 -9.93 -6.62
N PHE A 272 -28.72 -9.70 -7.38
CA PHE A 272 -28.24 -8.37 -7.72
C PHE A 272 -28.93 -7.83 -8.96
N ALA A 273 -29.36 -6.54 -8.92
CA ALA A 273 -29.77 -5.83 -10.12
C ALA A 273 -28.56 -5.47 -11.00
N PRO A 274 -28.61 -5.63 -12.34
CA PRO A 274 -29.73 -6.12 -13.12
C PRO A 274 -29.76 -7.66 -13.31
N VAL A 275 -28.85 -8.44 -12.72
CA VAL A 275 -28.74 -9.90 -12.93
C VAL A 275 -30.08 -10.62 -12.63
N LYS A 276 -30.78 -10.20 -11.57
CA LYS A 276 -32.07 -10.77 -11.15
C LYS A 276 -33.15 -10.76 -12.25
N ASP A 277 -33.01 -9.87 -13.24
CA ASP A 277 -33.98 -9.74 -14.33
C ASP A 277 -33.70 -10.77 -15.47
N PHE A 278 -32.63 -11.58 -15.33
CA PHE A 278 -32.21 -12.62 -16.27
C PHE A 278 -32.20 -14.03 -15.67
N VAL A 279 -32.77 -14.21 -14.48
CA VAL A 279 -32.84 -15.50 -13.74
C VAL A 279 -34.06 -16.28 -14.16
#